data_871e885c3ba7dab57189da7e15d83312
#
_entry.id   871e885c3ba7dab57189da7e15d83312
#
_cell.length_a   1.000
_cell.length_b   1.000
_cell.length_c   1.000
_cell.angle_alpha   90.00
_cell.angle_beta   90.00
_cell.angle_gamma   90.00
#
_symmetry.space_group_name_H-M   'P 1'
#
loop_
_entity.id
_entity.type
_entity.pdbx_description
1 polymer ?
#
loop_
_entity_poly.entity_id
_entity_poly.type
_entity_poly.pdbx_seq_one_letter_code
_entity_poly.pdbx_strand_id
1 'polypeptide(L)'
;EKQRVRQLYAEGKVGKAELLDAEAASYHGAGTCTFYGTANSNQMMMEMMGLHMPGASFVNPGTKLRQELTRAAVHRLAEMGWGGPNYRPVGTCVDEKAIVNACIGLLATGGSTNHAIHLPAIARAAGIVIDWTDFAELSDVVPLLARVYPNGAADVNEFHTAGGISYVIGELLDAGLLHRDIMTVARADLA
;
A
#
# COMPACT_ATOMS: atom_id res chain seq x y z
N GLU A 1 -3.23 20.79 10.85
CA GLU A 1 -2.46 21.69 11.75
C GLU A 1 -1.13 22.09 11.13
N LYS A 2 -0.24 21.15 10.78
CA LYS A 2 1.09 21.38 10.19
C LYS A 2 1.08 22.32 8.98
N GLN A 3 0.18 22.11 8.01
CA GLN A 3 0.08 22.95 6.82
C GLN A 3 -0.30 24.39 7.18
N ARG A 4 -1.22 24.58 8.12
CA ARG A 4 -1.62 25.89 8.61
C ARG A 4 -0.46 26.64 9.28
N VAL A 5 0.32 25.94 10.14
CA VAL A 5 1.46 26.55 10.83
C VAL A 5 2.57 26.92 9.84
N ARG A 6 2.81 26.12 8.82
CA ARG A 6 3.75 26.46 7.73
C ARG A 6 3.33 27.73 6.98
N GLN A 7 2.05 27.88 6.70
CA GLN A 7 1.53 29.09 6.07
C GLN A 7 1.70 30.31 6.98
N LEU A 8 1.36 30.20 8.27
CA LEU A 8 1.56 31.27 9.25
C LEU A 8 3.01 31.66 9.42
N TYR A 9 3.93 30.70 9.35
CA TYR A 9 5.36 30.96 9.37
C TYR A 9 5.82 31.72 8.12
N ALA A 10 5.36 31.32 6.94
CA ALA A 10 5.64 32.05 5.70
C ALA A 10 5.08 33.49 5.70
N GLU A 11 3.97 33.71 6.40
CA GLU A 11 3.37 35.04 6.59
C GLU A 11 4.04 35.86 7.74
N GLY A 12 5.05 35.29 8.41
CA GLY A 12 5.73 35.93 9.55
C GLY A 12 4.88 36.06 10.83
N LYS A 13 3.80 35.29 10.95
CA LYS A 13 2.86 35.33 12.08
C LYS A 13 3.21 34.40 13.24
N VAL A 14 4.07 33.41 13.00
CA VAL A 14 4.62 32.48 13.99
C VAL A 14 6.13 32.35 13.83
N GLY A 15 6.82 31.95 14.88
CA GLY A 15 8.26 31.76 14.89
C GLY A 15 8.69 30.36 14.46
N LYS A 16 10.01 30.14 14.38
CA LYS A 16 10.60 28.85 14.03
C LYS A 16 10.31 27.78 15.07
N ALA A 17 10.17 28.15 16.34
CA ALA A 17 9.86 27.21 17.42
C ALA A 17 8.47 26.60 17.20
N GLU A 18 7.43 27.42 16.98
CA GLU A 18 6.08 26.94 16.73
C GLU A 18 5.97 26.08 15.45
N LEU A 19 6.77 26.42 14.42
CA LEU A 19 6.87 25.60 13.21
C LEU A 19 7.43 24.21 13.53
N LEU A 20 8.54 24.13 14.27
CA LEU A 20 9.16 22.87 14.64
C LEU A 20 8.27 22.02 15.55
N ASP A 21 7.59 22.64 16.51
CA ASP A 21 6.65 21.96 17.39
C ASP A 21 5.47 21.37 16.62
N ALA A 22 4.90 22.11 15.68
CA ALA A 22 3.82 21.64 14.84
C ALA A 22 4.27 20.52 13.88
N GLU A 23 5.49 20.58 13.39
CA GLU A 23 6.08 19.51 12.57
C GLU A 23 6.32 18.26 13.39
N ALA A 24 6.88 18.36 14.58
CA ALA A 24 7.10 17.23 15.49
C ALA A 24 5.78 16.57 15.92
N ALA A 25 4.78 17.38 16.28
CA ALA A 25 3.47 16.90 16.70
C ALA A 25 2.63 16.24 15.57
N SER A 26 3.08 16.34 14.31
CA SER A 26 2.35 15.73 13.18
C SER A 26 2.73 14.29 12.88
N TYR A 27 3.59 13.67 13.68
CA TYR A 27 3.98 12.26 13.55
C TYR A 27 3.35 11.43 14.67
N HIS A 28 2.81 10.25 14.33
CA HIS A 28 2.24 9.31 15.29
C HIS A 28 3.31 8.59 16.13
N GLY A 29 4.56 8.61 15.67
CA GLY A 29 5.69 7.99 16.36
C GLY A 29 6.93 7.95 15.49
N ALA A 30 8.05 7.48 16.06
CA ALA A 30 9.31 7.35 15.33
C ALA A 30 9.17 6.39 14.16
N GLY A 31 9.60 6.81 12.96
CA GLY A 31 9.56 5.99 11.74
C GLY A 31 8.18 5.85 11.11
N THR A 32 7.15 6.57 11.58
CA THR A 32 5.84 6.56 10.94
C THR A 32 5.74 7.61 9.84
N CYS A 33 5.03 7.29 8.76
CA CYS A 33 4.70 8.23 7.69
C CYS A 33 3.22 8.58 7.74
N THR A 34 2.88 9.83 7.52
CA THR A 34 1.49 10.30 7.47
C THR A 34 0.96 10.45 6.04
N PHE A 35 1.87 10.56 5.09
CA PHE A 35 1.56 10.87 3.69
C PHE A 35 1.32 9.59 2.88
N TYR A 36 0.18 9.51 2.19
CA TYR A 36 -0.11 8.41 1.26
C TYR A 36 0.57 8.67 -0.10
N GLY A 37 1.91 8.69 -0.08
CA GLY A 37 2.76 8.82 -1.25
C GLY A 37 3.23 7.47 -1.77
N THR A 38 4.28 7.49 -2.59
CA THR A 38 4.78 6.31 -3.31
C THR A 38 5.15 5.15 -2.38
N ALA A 39 5.84 5.42 -1.27
CA ALA A 39 6.25 4.36 -0.34
C ALA A 39 5.04 3.63 0.29
N ASN A 40 4.04 4.38 0.75
CA ASN A 40 2.85 3.79 1.38
C ASN A 40 1.93 3.12 0.36
N SER A 41 1.69 3.73 -0.80
CA SER A 41 0.91 3.07 -1.85
C SER A 41 1.65 1.87 -2.47
N ASN A 42 2.99 1.81 -2.39
CA ASN A 42 3.72 0.59 -2.72
C ASN A 42 3.43 -0.56 -1.74
N GLN A 43 3.33 -0.29 -0.44
CA GLN A 43 2.90 -1.31 0.53
C GLN A 43 1.51 -1.85 0.18
N MET A 44 0.57 -0.97 -0.13
CA MET A 44 -0.77 -1.35 -0.60
C MET A 44 -0.72 -2.25 -1.82
N MET A 45 0.03 -1.86 -2.86
CA MET A 45 0.16 -2.67 -4.08
C MET A 45 0.74 -4.05 -3.79
N MET A 46 1.78 -4.14 -2.98
CA MET A 46 2.39 -5.42 -2.62
C MET A 46 1.38 -6.32 -1.88
N GLU A 47 0.51 -5.75 -1.06
CA GLU A 47 -0.55 -6.51 -0.38
C GLU A 47 -1.64 -6.95 -1.36
N MET A 48 -2.09 -6.07 -2.28
CA MET A 48 -3.04 -6.39 -3.35
C MET A 48 -2.54 -7.48 -4.31
N MET A 49 -1.23 -7.51 -4.56
CA MET A 49 -0.56 -8.55 -5.36
C MET A 49 -0.29 -9.84 -4.58
N GLY A 50 -0.62 -9.90 -3.29
CA GLY A 50 -0.30 -11.04 -2.44
C GLY A 50 1.18 -11.22 -2.10
N LEU A 51 2.01 -10.17 -2.25
CA LEU A 51 3.45 -10.19 -1.97
C LEU A 51 3.82 -9.71 -0.57
N HIS A 52 2.84 -9.29 0.22
CA HIS A 52 2.99 -8.98 1.65
C HIS A 52 2.34 -10.05 2.52
N MET A 53 2.76 -10.12 3.77
CA MET A 53 1.98 -10.81 4.79
C MET A 53 0.66 -10.05 4.98
N PRO A 54 -0.50 -10.73 5.02
CA PRO A 54 -1.80 -10.07 5.16
C PRO A 54 -1.86 -9.14 6.37
N GLY A 55 -2.39 -7.93 6.17
CA GLY A 55 -2.50 -6.91 7.20
C GLY A 55 -1.18 -6.25 7.60
N ALA A 56 -0.09 -6.47 6.84
CA ALA A 56 1.22 -5.92 7.18
C ALA A 56 1.39 -4.45 6.79
N SER A 57 0.60 -3.96 5.82
CA SER A 57 0.69 -2.56 5.38
C SER A 57 0.35 -1.60 6.52
N PHE A 58 1.18 -0.57 6.66
CA PHE A 58 1.03 0.54 7.61
C PHE A 58 1.14 0.20 9.10
N VAL A 59 1.47 -1.03 9.45
CA VAL A 59 1.75 -1.38 10.87
C VAL A 59 3.01 -0.65 11.32
N ASN A 60 2.88 0.20 12.35
CA ASN A 60 3.94 1.09 12.78
C ASN A 60 5.17 0.35 13.33
N PRO A 61 6.39 0.89 13.11
CA PRO A 61 7.63 0.38 13.69
C PRO A 61 7.57 0.35 15.21
N GLY A 62 8.32 -0.56 15.83
CA GLY A 62 8.43 -0.67 17.29
C GLY A 62 7.25 -1.36 17.98
N THR A 63 6.16 -1.65 17.26
CA THR A 63 5.02 -2.38 17.83
C THR A 63 5.30 -3.90 17.89
N LYS A 64 4.68 -4.58 18.85
CA LYS A 64 4.76 -6.05 18.96
C LYS A 64 4.24 -6.72 17.68
N LEU A 65 3.13 -6.20 17.13
CA LEU A 65 2.56 -6.72 15.88
C LEU A 65 3.57 -6.63 14.73
N ARG A 66 4.28 -5.50 14.56
CA ARG A 66 5.33 -5.37 13.53
C ARG A 66 6.44 -6.40 13.71
N GLN A 67 6.86 -6.64 14.94
CA GLN A 67 7.90 -7.63 15.23
C GLN A 67 7.44 -9.06 14.87
N GLU A 68 6.21 -9.43 15.23
CA GLU A 68 5.65 -10.76 14.90
C GLU A 68 5.42 -10.93 13.39
N LEU A 69 4.93 -9.92 12.70
CA LEU A 69 4.79 -9.94 11.24
C LEU A 69 6.15 -10.11 10.54
N THR A 70 7.19 -9.42 11.03
CA THR A 70 8.55 -9.55 10.50
C THR A 70 9.08 -10.96 10.72
N ARG A 71 8.90 -11.52 11.92
CA ARG A 71 9.30 -12.89 12.23
C ARG A 71 8.56 -13.91 11.34
N ALA A 72 7.25 -13.77 11.22
CA ALA A 72 6.42 -14.64 10.38
C ALA A 72 6.86 -14.57 8.90
N ALA A 73 7.16 -13.38 8.39
CA ALA A 73 7.64 -13.20 7.03
C ALA A 73 8.98 -13.92 6.78
N VAL A 74 9.93 -13.85 7.74
CA VAL A 74 11.23 -14.55 7.64
C VAL A 74 11.05 -16.06 7.66
N HIS A 75 10.20 -16.59 8.56
CA HIS A 75 9.90 -18.02 8.57
C HIS A 75 9.25 -18.47 7.27
N ARG A 76 8.28 -17.69 6.79
CA ARG A 76 7.63 -17.99 5.51
C ARG A 76 8.59 -17.97 4.33
N LEU A 77 9.49 -17.00 4.29
CA LEU A 77 10.53 -16.92 3.27
C LEU A 77 11.45 -18.17 3.27
N ALA A 78 11.83 -18.65 4.46
CA ALA A 78 12.63 -19.88 4.58
C ALA A 78 11.91 -21.11 4.02
N GLU A 79 10.59 -21.23 4.22
CA GLU A 79 9.77 -22.29 3.63
C GLU A 79 9.66 -22.19 2.11
N MET A 80 9.58 -20.96 1.59
CA MET A 80 9.39 -20.66 0.17
C MET A 80 10.69 -20.71 -0.64
N GLY A 81 11.82 -20.68 0.03
CA GLY A 81 13.15 -20.71 -0.61
C GLY A 81 13.44 -22.02 -1.33
N TRP A 82 14.53 -22.03 -2.11
CA TRP A 82 14.99 -23.23 -2.83
C TRP A 82 15.21 -24.40 -1.86
N GLY A 83 14.59 -25.53 -2.17
CA GLY A 83 14.63 -26.73 -1.30
C GLY A 83 13.70 -26.69 -0.10
N GLY A 84 12.96 -25.60 0.11
CA GLY A 84 11.94 -25.49 1.15
C GLY A 84 10.67 -26.28 0.81
N PRO A 85 9.87 -26.67 1.83
CA PRO A 85 8.67 -27.49 1.64
C PRO A 85 7.55 -26.81 0.84
N ASN A 86 7.58 -25.48 0.78
CA ASN A 86 6.60 -24.65 0.08
C ASN A 86 7.29 -23.77 -0.99
N TYR A 87 8.25 -24.34 -1.72
CA TYR A 87 8.99 -23.60 -2.74
C TYR A 87 8.08 -22.80 -3.65
N ARG A 88 8.29 -21.48 -3.67
CA ARG A 88 7.45 -20.53 -4.41
C ARG A 88 8.29 -19.37 -4.89
N PRO A 89 8.86 -19.42 -6.08
CA PRO A 89 9.61 -18.31 -6.63
C PRO A 89 8.68 -17.11 -6.90
N VAL A 90 9.17 -15.88 -6.74
CA VAL A 90 8.38 -14.66 -6.90
C VAL A 90 7.68 -14.58 -8.26
N GLY A 91 8.28 -15.10 -9.31
CA GLY A 91 7.68 -15.14 -10.65
C GLY A 91 6.38 -15.94 -10.74
N THR A 92 6.10 -16.84 -9.78
CA THR A 92 4.81 -17.56 -9.71
C THR A 92 3.72 -16.75 -8.99
N CYS A 93 4.09 -15.70 -8.30
CA CYS A 93 3.14 -14.81 -7.60
C CYS A 93 2.83 -13.54 -8.41
N VAL A 94 3.63 -13.23 -9.44
CA VAL A 94 3.44 -12.03 -10.28
C VAL A 94 2.93 -12.48 -11.65
N ASP A 95 1.62 -12.70 -11.71
CA ASP A 95 0.89 -12.99 -12.94
C ASP A 95 0.03 -11.78 -13.36
N GLU A 96 -0.71 -11.89 -14.45
CA GLU A 96 -1.59 -10.84 -14.97
C GLU A 96 -2.64 -10.44 -13.93
N LYS A 97 -3.20 -11.40 -13.18
CA LYS A 97 -4.22 -11.15 -12.17
C LYS A 97 -3.66 -10.34 -11.00
N ALA A 98 -2.45 -10.66 -10.54
CA ALA A 98 -1.77 -9.91 -9.49
C ALA A 98 -1.48 -8.46 -9.93
N ILE A 99 -1.05 -8.25 -11.18
CA ILE A 99 -0.83 -6.91 -11.75
C ILE A 99 -2.16 -6.13 -11.83
N VAL A 100 -3.23 -6.75 -12.31
CA VAL A 100 -4.56 -6.12 -12.38
C VAL A 100 -5.05 -5.75 -10.97
N ASN A 101 -4.90 -6.62 -9.98
CA ASN A 101 -5.23 -6.32 -8.59
C ASN A 101 -4.47 -5.10 -8.06
N ALA A 102 -3.19 -4.96 -8.40
CA ALA A 102 -2.40 -3.78 -8.02
C ALA A 102 -2.92 -2.49 -8.66
N CYS A 103 -3.28 -2.53 -9.96
CA CYS A 103 -3.89 -1.39 -10.65
C CYS A 103 -5.22 -0.98 -10.00
N ILE A 104 -6.08 -1.96 -9.69
CA ILE A 104 -7.37 -1.73 -9.03
C ILE A 104 -7.16 -1.11 -7.64
N GLY A 105 -6.26 -1.66 -6.83
CA GLY A 105 -5.93 -1.09 -5.53
C GLY A 105 -5.41 0.34 -5.63
N LEU A 106 -4.58 0.64 -6.62
CA LEU A 106 -4.06 1.98 -6.87
C LEU A 106 -5.19 2.97 -7.17
N LEU A 107 -6.12 2.60 -8.05
CA LEU A 107 -7.27 3.41 -8.42
C LEU A 107 -8.25 3.58 -7.26
N ALA A 108 -8.58 2.49 -6.56
CA ALA A 108 -9.53 2.49 -5.44
C ALA A 108 -9.07 3.31 -4.24
N THR A 109 -7.76 3.52 -4.06
CA THR A 109 -7.18 4.25 -2.93
C THR A 109 -6.57 5.59 -3.30
N GLY A 110 -6.60 5.98 -4.57
CA GLY A 110 -5.98 7.21 -5.03
C GLY A 110 -4.49 7.27 -4.69
N GLY A 111 -3.77 6.18 -4.94
CA GLY A 111 -2.35 6.08 -4.64
C GLY A 111 -1.47 6.95 -5.53
N SER A 112 -0.16 6.87 -5.33
CA SER A 112 0.81 7.72 -6.03
C SER A 112 0.83 7.48 -7.54
N THR A 113 0.80 8.55 -8.31
CA THR A 113 0.93 8.52 -9.78
C THR A 113 2.29 7.97 -10.25
N ASN A 114 3.30 7.92 -9.39
CA ASN A 114 4.58 7.28 -9.71
C ASN A 114 4.41 5.80 -10.07
N HIS A 115 3.34 5.14 -9.60
CA HIS A 115 3.05 3.75 -9.94
C HIS A 115 2.62 3.56 -11.40
N ALA A 116 2.22 4.63 -12.11
CA ALA A 116 2.06 4.59 -13.56
C ALA A 116 3.39 4.34 -14.32
N ILE A 117 4.53 4.43 -13.62
CA ILE A 117 5.85 4.01 -14.11
C ILE A 117 6.23 2.66 -13.49
N HIS A 118 6.02 2.49 -12.18
CA HIS A 118 6.48 1.31 -11.45
C HIS A 118 5.72 0.03 -11.85
N LEU A 119 4.39 0.08 -11.95
CA LEU A 119 3.59 -1.09 -12.33
C LEU A 119 3.90 -1.61 -13.75
N PRO A 120 3.98 -0.76 -14.80
CA PRO A 120 4.46 -1.20 -16.11
C PRO A 120 5.86 -1.81 -16.07
N ALA A 121 6.77 -1.29 -15.23
CA ALA A 121 8.11 -1.86 -15.09
C ALA A 121 8.09 -3.24 -14.41
N ILE A 122 7.28 -3.41 -13.35
CA ILE A 122 7.09 -4.71 -12.66
C ILE A 122 6.45 -5.73 -13.63
N ALA A 123 5.38 -5.34 -14.30
CA ALA A 123 4.71 -6.18 -15.31
C ALA A 123 5.68 -6.60 -16.41
N ARG A 124 6.47 -5.66 -16.95
CA ARG A 124 7.46 -5.93 -17.98
C ARG A 124 8.54 -6.92 -17.52
N ALA A 125 8.99 -6.82 -16.27
CA ALA A 125 9.94 -7.77 -15.69
C ALA A 125 9.36 -9.18 -15.58
N ALA A 126 8.04 -9.31 -15.42
CA ALA A 126 7.30 -10.58 -15.43
C ALA A 126 6.91 -11.05 -16.85
N GLY A 127 7.27 -10.32 -17.91
CA GLY A 127 6.89 -10.63 -19.29
C GLY A 127 5.48 -10.16 -19.68
N ILE A 128 4.82 -9.38 -18.83
CA ILE A 128 3.47 -8.85 -19.02
C ILE A 128 3.57 -7.43 -19.57
N VAL A 129 2.70 -7.06 -20.46
CA VAL A 129 2.61 -5.69 -21.03
C VAL A 129 1.34 -5.05 -20.53
N ILE A 130 1.48 -3.93 -19.84
CA ILE A 130 0.38 -3.01 -19.51
C ILE A 130 0.78 -1.61 -19.94
N ASP A 131 -0.20 -0.81 -20.30
CA ASP A 131 -0.03 0.59 -20.68
C ASP A 131 -1.07 1.51 -20.01
N TRP A 132 -1.08 2.77 -20.37
CA TRP A 132 -1.99 3.72 -19.77
C TRP A 132 -3.44 3.57 -20.22
N THR A 133 -3.69 2.88 -21.32
CA THR A 133 -5.04 2.54 -21.76
C THR A 133 -5.68 1.55 -20.78
N ASP A 134 -4.92 0.56 -20.29
CA ASP A 134 -5.40 -0.38 -19.28
C ASP A 134 -5.80 0.34 -17.99
N PHE A 135 -4.99 1.32 -17.55
CA PHE A 135 -5.35 2.15 -16.37
C PHE A 135 -6.61 2.98 -16.62
N ALA A 136 -6.78 3.55 -17.82
CA ALA A 136 -7.95 4.32 -18.18
C ALA A 136 -9.21 3.45 -18.16
N GLU A 137 -9.18 2.28 -18.80
CA GLU A 137 -10.30 1.34 -18.85
C GLU A 137 -10.68 0.84 -17.44
N LEU A 138 -9.70 0.50 -16.60
CA LEU A 138 -9.96 0.13 -15.21
C LEU A 138 -10.54 1.28 -14.40
N SER A 139 -10.14 2.53 -14.67
CA SER A 139 -10.66 3.69 -13.94
C SER A 139 -12.14 3.98 -14.20
N ASP A 140 -12.69 3.48 -15.32
CA ASP A 140 -14.12 3.62 -15.64
C ASP A 140 -15.00 2.72 -14.77
N VAL A 141 -14.44 1.65 -14.20
CA VAL A 141 -15.19 0.65 -13.42
C VAL A 141 -14.80 0.59 -11.95
N VAL A 142 -13.60 1.03 -11.59
CA VAL A 142 -13.09 0.97 -10.20
C VAL A 142 -13.46 2.25 -9.44
N PRO A 143 -14.30 2.16 -8.40
CA PRO A 143 -14.63 3.34 -7.59
C PRO A 143 -13.46 3.78 -6.70
N LEU A 144 -13.33 5.08 -6.47
CA LEU A 144 -12.43 5.61 -5.46
C LEU A 144 -13.04 5.39 -4.06
N LEU A 145 -12.62 4.33 -3.38
CA LEU A 145 -13.14 3.91 -2.06
C LEU A 145 -12.50 4.68 -0.91
N ALA A 146 -11.21 4.97 -0.98
CA ALA A 146 -10.48 5.63 0.08
C ALA A 146 -9.79 6.90 -0.41
N ARG A 147 -9.95 7.98 0.37
CA ARG A 147 -9.25 9.26 0.15
C ARG A 147 -8.32 9.52 1.32
N VAL A 148 -7.08 9.09 1.17
CA VAL A 148 -6.03 9.24 2.19
C VAL A 148 -5.21 10.50 1.89
N TYR A 149 -4.73 11.21 2.92
CA TYR A 149 -3.91 12.41 2.74
C TYR A 149 -2.72 12.18 1.77
N PRO A 150 -2.54 12.98 0.71
CA PRO A 150 -3.07 14.33 0.49
C PRO A 150 -4.44 14.42 -0.23
N ASN A 151 -5.00 13.32 -0.70
CA ASN A 151 -6.29 13.32 -1.42
C ASN A 151 -7.51 13.45 -0.48
N GLY A 152 -7.31 13.21 0.81
CA GLY A 152 -8.29 13.34 1.88
C GLY A 152 -7.71 14.00 3.11
N ALA A 153 -8.52 14.13 4.16
CA ALA A 153 -8.12 14.75 5.42
C ALA A 153 -7.40 13.76 6.35
N ALA A 154 -7.84 12.50 6.37
CA ALA A 154 -7.27 11.45 7.20
C ALA A 154 -5.92 10.97 6.66
N ASP A 155 -4.95 10.77 7.54
CA ASP A 155 -3.63 10.27 7.16
C ASP A 155 -3.59 8.73 7.08
N VAL A 156 -2.43 8.19 6.71
CA VAL A 156 -2.23 6.74 6.55
C VAL A 156 -2.49 5.97 7.86
N ASN A 157 -2.18 6.54 9.02
CA ASN A 157 -2.36 5.86 10.31
C ASN A 157 -3.83 5.84 10.71
N GLU A 158 -4.57 6.92 10.46
CA GLU A 158 -6.02 6.99 10.64
C GLU A 158 -6.73 6.01 9.69
N PHE A 159 -6.30 5.96 8.43
CA PHE A 159 -6.79 5.00 7.45
C PHE A 159 -6.55 3.55 7.91
N HIS A 160 -5.34 3.22 8.38
CA HIS A 160 -5.02 1.90 8.90
C HIS A 160 -5.91 1.53 10.10
N THR A 161 -6.13 2.46 11.04
CA THR A 161 -6.98 2.25 12.21
C THR A 161 -8.45 2.02 11.83
N ALA A 162 -8.92 2.62 10.73
CA ALA A 162 -10.28 2.45 10.22
C ALA A 162 -10.51 1.14 9.45
N GLY A 163 -9.50 0.26 9.36
CA GLY A 163 -9.57 -1.02 8.64
C GLY A 163 -8.52 -1.18 7.55
N GLY A 164 -7.98 -0.07 7.06
CA GLY A 164 -6.82 -0.05 6.15
C GLY A 164 -7.04 -0.82 4.86
N ILE A 165 -5.96 -1.42 4.36
CA ILE A 165 -5.97 -2.15 3.08
C ILE A 165 -6.78 -3.44 3.18
N SER A 166 -6.78 -4.13 4.31
CA SER A 166 -7.56 -5.36 4.47
C SER A 166 -9.05 -5.12 4.28
N TYR A 167 -9.58 -3.99 4.80
CA TYR A 167 -10.97 -3.59 4.57
C TYR A 167 -11.23 -3.31 3.08
N VAL A 168 -10.34 -2.56 2.42
CA VAL A 168 -10.47 -2.25 0.99
C VAL A 168 -10.41 -3.51 0.13
N ILE A 169 -9.54 -4.47 0.44
CA ILE A 169 -9.49 -5.77 -0.23
C ILE A 169 -10.83 -6.50 -0.09
N GLY A 170 -11.39 -6.55 1.11
CA GLY A 170 -12.69 -7.17 1.36
C GLY A 170 -13.80 -6.56 0.50
N GLU A 171 -13.96 -5.24 0.53
CA GLU A 171 -14.96 -4.51 -0.27
C GLU A 171 -14.81 -4.77 -1.78
N LEU A 172 -13.57 -4.75 -2.28
CA LEU A 172 -13.30 -5.00 -3.70
C LEU A 172 -13.54 -6.46 -4.10
N LEU A 173 -13.25 -7.43 -3.22
CA LEU A 173 -13.56 -8.84 -3.45
C LEU A 173 -15.08 -9.09 -3.46
N ASP A 174 -15.81 -8.49 -2.53
CA ASP A 174 -17.27 -8.62 -2.44
C ASP A 174 -17.97 -7.96 -3.64
N ALA A 175 -17.38 -6.88 -4.17
CA ALA A 175 -17.83 -6.25 -5.42
C ALA A 175 -17.44 -7.02 -6.69
N GLY A 176 -16.65 -8.08 -6.59
CA GLY A 176 -16.16 -8.84 -7.75
C GLY A 176 -15.12 -8.10 -8.59
N LEU A 177 -14.46 -7.10 -8.01
CA LEU A 177 -13.48 -6.26 -8.70
C LEU A 177 -12.04 -6.78 -8.55
N LEU A 178 -11.76 -7.70 -7.62
CA LEU A 178 -10.44 -8.31 -7.48
C LEU A 178 -10.44 -9.79 -7.89
N HIS A 179 -9.35 -10.21 -8.45
CA HIS A 179 -9.06 -11.62 -8.65
C HIS A 179 -8.66 -12.26 -7.31
N ARG A 180 -9.51 -13.14 -6.80
CA ARG A 180 -9.26 -13.89 -5.57
C ARG A 180 -8.19 -14.97 -5.75
N ASP A 181 -8.17 -15.60 -6.91
CA ASP A 181 -7.39 -16.78 -7.27
C ASP A 181 -5.94 -16.49 -7.67
N ILE A 182 -5.34 -15.44 -7.10
CA ILE A 182 -3.91 -15.16 -7.25
C ILE A 182 -3.10 -15.98 -6.24
N MET A 183 -1.88 -16.32 -6.61
CA MET A 183 -0.94 -16.96 -5.69
C MET A 183 -0.27 -15.93 -4.79
N THR A 184 -0.39 -16.10 -3.47
CA THR A 184 0.20 -15.17 -2.50
C THR A 184 1.38 -15.78 -1.75
N VAL A 185 2.21 -14.95 -1.14
CA VAL A 185 3.31 -15.43 -0.28
C VAL A 185 2.79 -16.12 0.98
N ALA A 186 1.61 -15.76 1.47
CA ALA A 186 1.04 -16.32 2.68
C ALA A 186 0.18 -17.56 2.42
N ARG A 187 -0.63 -17.54 1.36
CA ARG A 187 -1.68 -18.54 1.05
C ARG A 187 -1.71 -18.87 -0.44
N ALA A 188 -2.65 -19.75 -0.80
CA ALA A 188 -2.93 -20.08 -2.21
C ALA A 188 -3.87 -19.08 -2.89
N ASP A 189 -4.48 -18.16 -2.14
CA ASP A 189 -5.39 -17.13 -2.63
C ASP A 189 -5.25 -15.82 -1.83
N LEU A 190 -5.98 -14.78 -2.24
CA LEU A 190 -5.97 -13.45 -1.64
C LEU A 190 -6.93 -13.33 -0.44
N ALA A 191 -7.88 -14.23 -0.26
CA ALA A 191 -8.95 -14.15 0.75
C ALA A 191 -8.55 -14.65 2.13
#